data_5ef5b05e38fff278d9f83605ebfd9b52
#
_entry.id   5ef5b05e38fff278d9f83605ebfd9b52
#
_cell.length_a   1.000
_cell.length_b   1.000
_cell.length_c   1.000
_cell.angle_alpha   90.00
_cell.angle_beta   90.00
_cell.angle_gamma   90.00
#
_symmetry.space_group_name_H-M   'P 1'
#
loop_
_entity.id
_entity.type
_entity.pdbx_description
1 polymer ?
#
loop_
_entity_poly.entity_id
_entity_poly.type
_entity_poly.pdbx_seq_one_letter_code
_entity_poly.pdbx_strand_id
1 'polypeptide(L)'
;MWDKKESGVKYPKDKKELGVKYPEDNRESEIKYPEEIPVTPQVRKLINPERGDVVKIGKSIFIKGEVSGGQDLIIDGRVEGEIQLKDNQVTIGENGKISGEIHAKTIVIHGEVVGNMFAGEKLEIKASGALKGDITSPRLIIDDGAYFKGSIDMEVDGQKRLERPATEILEVVKSED
;
A
#
# COMPACT_ATOMS: atom_id res chain seq x y z
N MET A 1 -11.78 -31.10 50.72
CA MET A 1 -11.75 -32.48 50.23
C MET A 1 -12.33 -32.47 48.82
N TRP A 2 -11.45 -32.39 47.83
CA TRP A 2 -11.84 -32.31 46.43
C TRP A 2 -11.30 -33.56 45.72
N ASP A 3 -12.24 -34.45 45.35
CA ASP A 3 -11.93 -35.65 44.59
C ASP A 3 -11.56 -35.34 43.16
N LYS A 4 -10.33 -35.62 42.83
CA LYS A 4 -9.79 -35.60 41.47
C LYS A 4 -10.24 -36.87 40.74
N LYS A 5 -11.31 -36.81 39.94
CA LYS A 5 -11.63 -37.86 38.98
C LYS A 5 -10.70 -37.74 37.78
N GLU A 6 -9.67 -38.57 37.77
CA GLU A 6 -8.87 -38.85 36.59
C GLU A 6 -9.69 -39.69 35.61
N SER A 7 -10.18 -39.10 34.53
CA SER A 7 -10.73 -39.86 33.42
C SER A 7 -9.57 -40.34 32.54
N GLY A 8 -9.04 -41.53 32.91
CA GLY A 8 -8.04 -42.23 32.12
C GLY A 8 -8.66 -42.75 30.83
N VAL A 9 -8.45 -42.08 29.71
CA VAL A 9 -8.70 -42.62 28.39
C VAL A 9 -7.63 -43.66 28.11
N LYS A 10 -7.98 -44.95 28.28
CA LYS A 10 -7.14 -46.08 27.87
C LYS A 10 -7.20 -46.22 26.36
N TYR A 11 -6.14 -45.91 25.70
CA TYR A 11 -5.95 -46.27 24.27
C TYR A 11 -5.61 -47.76 24.21
N PRO A 12 -6.33 -48.56 23.38
CA PRO A 12 -5.99 -49.99 23.19
C PRO A 12 -4.61 -50.11 22.52
N LYS A 13 -3.74 -50.89 23.16
CA LYS A 13 -2.37 -51.15 22.73
C LYS A 13 -2.27 -52.19 21.62
N ASP A 14 -3.34 -52.85 21.25
CA ASP A 14 -3.30 -53.94 20.29
C ASP A 14 -4.11 -53.63 19.04
N LYS A 15 -3.41 -53.55 17.91
CA LYS A 15 -3.96 -53.32 16.56
C LYS A 15 -4.86 -54.45 16.04
N LYS A 16 -5.05 -55.53 16.83
CA LYS A 16 -5.81 -56.71 16.40
C LYS A 16 -7.30 -56.68 16.75
N GLU A 17 -7.75 -55.77 17.60
CA GLU A 17 -9.15 -55.76 18.03
C GLU A 17 -10.12 -54.97 17.16
N LEU A 18 -9.63 -54.19 16.19
CA LEU A 18 -10.46 -53.32 15.36
C LEU A 18 -10.93 -53.94 14.04
N GLY A 19 -10.55 -55.19 13.72
CA GLY A 19 -11.08 -55.91 12.54
C GLY A 19 -10.81 -55.21 11.17
N VAL A 20 -9.95 -54.20 11.14
CA VAL A 20 -9.62 -53.48 9.93
C VAL A 20 -8.47 -54.21 9.24
N LYS A 21 -8.80 -55.01 8.18
CA LYS A 21 -7.82 -55.54 7.27
C LYS A 21 -7.20 -54.40 6.47
N TYR A 22 -6.00 -54.03 6.81
CA TYR A 22 -5.18 -53.25 5.89
C TYR A 22 -4.61 -54.21 4.84
N PRO A 23 -4.69 -53.92 3.55
CA PRO A 23 -3.97 -54.70 2.56
C PRO A 23 -2.48 -54.50 2.79
N GLU A 24 -1.78 -55.59 3.06
CA GLU A 24 -0.33 -55.66 3.01
C GLU A 24 0.09 -55.58 1.53
N ASP A 25 0.14 -54.37 0.98
CA ASP A 25 0.77 -54.16 -0.33
C ASP A 25 2.20 -53.68 -0.05
N ASN A 26 3.07 -54.67 0.02
CA ASN A 26 4.52 -54.54 -0.01
C ASN A 26 4.93 -54.06 -1.40
N ARG A 27 4.69 -52.80 -1.68
CA ARG A 27 5.38 -52.12 -2.77
C ARG A 27 6.07 -50.91 -2.14
N GLU A 28 7.38 -51.05 -2.03
CA GLU A 28 8.27 -49.89 -2.01
C GLU A 28 8.01 -49.14 -3.32
N SER A 29 6.91 -48.38 -3.37
CA SER A 29 6.79 -47.32 -4.35
C SER A 29 7.70 -46.22 -3.86
N GLU A 30 8.91 -46.15 -4.43
CA GLU A 30 9.70 -44.92 -4.46
C GLU A 30 8.73 -43.77 -4.76
N ILE A 31 8.48 -42.95 -3.75
CA ILE A 31 7.84 -41.66 -3.97
C ILE A 31 8.89 -40.87 -4.75
N LYS A 32 8.86 -41.02 -6.08
CA LYS A 32 9.50 -40.07 -6.98
C LYS A 32 8.80 -38.77 -6.72
N TYR A 33 9.42 -37.90 -5.93
CA TYR A 33 9.10 -36.49 -5.96
C TYR A 33 9.23 -36.09 -7.43
N PRO A 34 8.19 -35.49 -8.04
CA PRO A 34 8.31 -35.03 -9.40
C PRO A 34 9.48 -34.07 -9.45
N GLU A 35 10.53 -34.50 -10.18
CA GLU A 35 11.63 -33.61 -10.52
C GLU A 35 11.03 -32.33 -11.08
N GLU A 36 11.31 -31.24 -10.37
CA GLU A 36 11.16 -29.86 -10.80
C GLU A 36 10.03 -29.65 -11.80
N ILE A 37 8.89 -29.16 -11.28
CA ILE A 37 7.85 -28.59 -12.14
C ILE A 37 8.58 -27.58 -13.02
N PRO A 38 8.64 -27.79 -14.36
CA PRO A 38 9.29 -26.82 -15.22
C PRO A 38 8.50 -25.52 -15.10
N VAL A 39 9.03 -24.59 -14.32
CA VAL A 39 8.51 -23.23 -14.20
C VAL A 39 8.65 -22.62 -15.59
N THR A 40 7.57 -22.69 -16.35
CA THR A 40 7.53 -22.06 -17.66
C THR A 40 7.90 -20.59 -17.52
N PRO A 41 8.58 -19.99 -18.50
CA PRO A 41 9.04 -18.59 -18.44
C PRO A 41 7.92 -17.58 -18.14
N GLN A 42 6.66 -17.98 -18.34
CA GLN A 42 5.48 -17.14 -18.08
C GLN A 42 5.19 -16.97 -16.59
N VAL A 43 5.52 -17.96 -15.74
CA VAL A 43 5.33 -17.82 -14.27
C VAL A 43 6.39 -16.90 -13.68
N ARG A 44 7.57 -16.81 -14.28
CA ARG A 44 8.62 -15.87 -13.86
C ARG A 44 8.26 -14.39 -14.09
N LYS A 45 7.28 -14.12 -14.96
CA LYS A 45 6.86 -12.75 -15.26
C LYS A 45 5.88 -12.17 -14.22
N LEU A 46 5.36 -13.02 -13.32
CA LEU A 46 4.49 -12.60 -12.21
C LEU A 46 5.25 -12.25 -10.93
N ILE A 47 6.51 -12.70 -10.85
CA ILE A 47 7.41 -12.26 -9.78
C ILE A 47 8.30 -11.20 -10.43
N ASN A 48 7.87 -9.96 -10.39
CA ASN A 48 8.68 -8.85 -10.88
C ASN A 48 9.80 -8.60 -9.84
N PRO A 49 11.05 -9.04 -10.08
CA PRO A 49 12.15 -8.83 -9.13
C PRO A 49 12.63 -7.37 -9.09
N GLU A 50 12.02 -6.51 -9.92
CA GLU A 50 12.33 -5.08 -9.98
C GLU A 50 11.45 -4.21 -9.08
N ARG A 51 10.46 -4.80 -8.41
CA ARG A 51 9.80 -4.12 -7.30
C ARG A 51 10.66 -4.38 -6.07
N GLY A 52 11.42 -3.37 -5.67
CA GLY A 52 12.12 -3.35 -4.40
C GLY A 52 11.23 -3.86 -3.27
N ASP A 53 11.83 -4.36 -2.21
CA ASP A 53 11.11 -4.89 -1.05
C ASP A 53 10.00 -3.93 -0.63
N VAL A 54 8.76 -4.41 -0.61
CA VAL A 54 7.59 -3.63 -0.21
C VAL A 54 7.36 -3.84 1.27
N VAL A 55 7.36 -2.76 2.04
CA VAL A 55 7.05 -2.78 3.46
C VAL A 55 5.56 -2.60 3.67
N LYS A 56 4.94 -3.47 4.48
CA LYS A 56 3.52 -3.37 4.81
C LYS A 56 3.28 -3.10 6.29
N ILE A 57 2.58 -2.02 6.60
CA ILE A 57 2.08 -1.68 7.93
C ILE A 57 0.66 -2.20 8.07
N GLY A 58 0.47 -3.19 8.95
CA GLY A 58 -0.84 -3.84 9.16
C GLY A 58 -1.84 -2.94 9.90
N LYS A 59 -3.13 -3.24 9.75
CA LYS A 59 -4.26 -2.45 10.30
C LYS A 59 -4.28 -2.26 11.82
N SER A 60 -3.60 -3.10 12.56
CA SER A 60 -3.51 -3.01 14.03
C SER A 60 -2.33 -2.17 14.51
N ILE A 61 -1.54 -1.62 13.58
CA ILE A 61 -0.36 -0.84 13.90
C ILE A 61 -0.74 0.64 13.95
N PHE A 62 -0.31 1.30 15.03
CA PHE A 62 -0.37 2.74 15.20
C PHE A 62 1.05 3.29 15.29
N ILE A 63 1.37 4.25 14.43
CA ILE A 63 2.68 4.92 14.40
C ILE A 63 2.45 6.39 14.69
N LYS A 64 3.27 6.94 15.58
CA LYS A 64 3.29 8.38 15.86
C LYS A 64 4.72 8.88 15.77
N GLY A 65 4.96 9.81 14.85
CA GLY A 65 6.27 10.38 14.61
C GLY A 65 6.62 10.41 13.13
N GLU A 66 7.91 10.34 12.81
CA GLU A 66 8.43 10.37 11.45
C GLU A 66 8.68 8.94 10.94
N VAL A 67 8.24 8.69 9.72
CA VAL A 67 8.49 7.43 8.98
C VAL A 67 9.31 7.78 7.75
N SER A 68 10.52 7.27 7.67
CA SER A 68 11.39 7.46 6.51
C SER A 68 11.94 6.13 6.01
N GLY A 69 12.20 6.03 4.73
CA GLY A 69 12.71 4.80 4.13
C GLY A 69 13.03 4.93 2.65
N GLY A 70 13.66 3.89 2.10
CA GLY A 70 14.01 3.78 0.68
C GLY A 70 13.31 2.62 -0.02
N GLN A 71 12.12 2.22 0.45
CA GLN A 71 11.34 1.12 -0.10
C GLN A 71 9.87 1.53 -0.27
N ASP A 72 9.15 0.83 -1.14
CA ASP A 72 7.72 1.06 -1.31
C ASP A 72 6.97 0.69 -0.02
N LEU A 73 6.02 1.53 0.38
CA LEU A 73 5.31 1.39 1.64
C LEU A 73 3.80 1.23 1.42
N ILE A 74 3.24 0.18 2.02
CA ILE A 74 1.78 -0.02 2.07
C ILE A 74 1.31 0.18 3.51
N ILE A 75 0.35 1.07 3.73
CA ILE A 75 -0.16 1.45 5.04
C ILE A 75 -1.63 1.07 5.14
N ASP A 76 -1.94 0.00 5.87
CA ASP A 76 -3.31 -0.37 6.25
C ASP A 76 -3.64 0.08 7.70
N GLY A 77 -2.65 0.55 8.44
CA GLY A 77 -2.76 0.98 9.83
C GLY A 77 -3.01 2.49 9.99
N ARG A 78 -2.77 2.97 11.20
CA ARG A 78 -2.87 4.40 11.52
C ARG A 78 -1.48 5.03 11.66
N VAL A 79 -1.28 6.16 11.00
CA VAL A 79 -0.04 6.93 11.10
C VAL A 79 -0.37 8.38 11.43
N GLU A 80 0.26 8.91 12.47
CA GLU A 80 0.19 10.32 12.85
C GLU A 80 1.60 10.93 12.83
N GLY A 81 1.84 11.86 11.91
CA GLY A 81 3.13 12.52 11.78
C GLY A 81 3.56 12.69 10.33
N GLU A 82 4.86 12.56 10.06
CA GLU A 82 5.45 12.81 8.74
C GLU A 82 5.93 11.51 8.09
N ILE A 83 5.67 11.38 6.79
CA ILE A 83 6.14 10.25 5.99
C ILE A 83 7.05 10.78 4.88
N GLN A 84 8.32 10.35 4.89
CA GLN A 84 9.32 10.77 3.91
C GLN A 84 9.83 9.58 3.08
N LEU A 85 9.31 9.47 1.86
CA LEU A 85 9.67 8.42 0.88
C LEU A 85 9.86 9.04 -0.52
N LYS A 86 10.81 9.98 -0.64
CA LYS A 86 10.98 10.86 -1.81
C LYS A 86 11.13 10.14 -3.15
N ASP A 87 11.69 8.93 -3.16
CA ASP A 87 11.98 8.18 -4.39
C ASP A 87 11.09 6.95 -4.57
N ASN A 88 10.15 6.71 -3.63
CA ASN A 88 9.36 5.49 -3.55
C ASN A 88 7.85 5.75 -3.60
N GLN A 89 7.10 4.67 -3.74
CA GLN A 89 5.64 4.71 -3.73
C GLN A 89 5.09 4.52 -2.32
N VAL A 90 4.11 5.33 -1.95
CA VAL A 90 3.26 5.14 -0.76
C VAL A 90 1.87 4.74 -1.21
N THR A 91 1.38 3.61 -0.72
CA THR A 91 0.02 3.15 -0.93
C THR A 91 -0.73 3.11 0.39
N ILE A 92 -1.77 3.91 0.52
CA ILE A 92 -2.66 3.92 1.69
C ILE A 92 -3.80 2.94 1.39
N GLY A 93 -3.87 1.82 2.14
CA GLY A 93 -4.92 0.82 2.00
C GLY A 93 -6.26 1.32 2.53
N GLU A 94 -7.34 0.59 2.27
CA GLU A 94 -8.72 0.96 2.63
C GLU A 94 -8.93 1.18 4.13
N ASN A 95 -8.16 0.49 4.97
CA ASN A 95 -8.20 0.66 6.44
C ASN A 95 -7.18 1.69 6.93
N GLY A 96 -6.33 2.20 6.03
CA GLY A 96 -5.30 3.16 6.34
C GLY A 96 -5.88 4.51 6.74
N LYS A 97 -5.39 5.06 7.86
CA LYS A 97 -5.72 6.42 8.31
C LYS A 97 -4.44 7.17 8.57
N ILE A 98 -4.24 8.23 7.82
CA ILE A 98 -3.05 9.06 7.97
C ILE A 98 -3.46 10.47 8.38
N SER A 99 -2.75 11.01 9.36
CA SER A 99 -2.92 12.38 9.81
C SER A 99 -1.55 13.04 9.90
N GLY A 100 -1.25 13.91 8.96
CA GLY A 100 0.03 14.60 8.90
C GLY A 100 0.49 14.92 7.49
N GLU A 101 1.80 14.85 7.28
CA GLU A 101 2.43 15.23 6.02
C GLU A 101 3.04 14.01 5.30
N ILE A 102 2.87 13.94 3.99
CA ILE A 102 3.39 12.84 3.17
C ILE A 102 4.24 13.40 2.03
N HIS A 103 5.50 13.00 1.99
CA HIS A 103 6.42 13.25 0.89
C HIS A 103 6.78 11.93 0.22
N ALA A 104 6.34 11.74 -1.03
CA ALA A 104 6.64 10.54 -1.78
C ALA A 104 6.76 10.84 -3.28
N LYS A 105 7.34 9.94 -4.03
CA LYS A 105 7.37 10.03 -5.49
C LYS A 105 5.99 9.80 -6.10
N THR A 106 5.35 8.71 -5.68
CA THR A 106 3.99 8.36 -6.09
C THR A 106 3.14 8.07 -4.85
N ILE A 107 1.92 8.62 -4.79
CA ILE A 107 0.98 8.41 -3.69
C ILE A 107 -0.29 7.80 -4.25
N VAL A 108 -0.73 6.67 -3.69
CA VAL A 108 -2.00 6.00 -4.02
C VAL A 108 -2.86 5.90 -2.76
N ILE A 109 -4.10 6.42 -2.81
CA ILE A 109 -4.97 6.56 -1.65
C ILE A 109 -6.24 5.74 -1.85
N HIS A 110 -6.45 4.72 -1.01
CA HIS A 110 -7.69 3.97 -0.89
C HIS A 110 -8.41 4.26 0.43
N GLY A 111 -7.69 4.72 1.45
CA GLY A 111 -8.19 5.00 2.79
C GLY A 111 -8.42 6.47 3.07
N GLU A 112 -8.35 6.85 4.35
CA GLU A 112 -8.56 8.23 4.80
C GLU A 112 -7.22 8.93 5.08
N VAL A 113 -7.04 10.13 4.49
CA VAL A 113 -5.86 10.95 4.69
C VAL A 113 -6.27 12.38 5.04
N VAL A 114 -5.64 12.92 6.09
CA VAL A 114 -5.84 14.30 6.54
C VAL A 114 -4.49 14.99 6.68
N GLY A 115 -4.26 16.06 5.94
CA GLY A 115 -3.03 16.85 5.99
C GLY A 115 -2.47 17.19 4.63
N ASN A 116 -1.16 17.45 4.57
CA ASN A 116 -0.50 17.92 3.35
C ASN A 116 0.16 16.77 2.61
N MET A 117 0.07 16.78 1.28
CA MET A 117 0.69 15.76 0.45
C MET A 117 1.53 16.36 -0.66
N PHE A 118 2.75 15.86 -0.73
CA PHE A 118 3.73 16.24 -1.74
C PHE A 118 4.11 15.01 -2.56
N ALA A 119 3.57 14.91 -3.77
CA ALA A 119 3.92 13.84 -4.70
C ALA A 119 4.85 14.39 -5.79
N GLY A 120 6.03 13.81 -5.94
CA GLY A 120 7.02 14.25 -6.93
C GLY A 120 6.65 13.88 -8.36
N GLU A 121 5.83 12.86 -8.58
CA GLU A 121 5.47 12.39 -9.92
C GLU A 121 3.95 12.29 -10.13
N LYS A 122 3.24 11.60 -9.22
CA LYS A 122 1.82 11.32 -9.37
C LYS A 122 1.13 11.13 -8.03
N LEU A 123 -0.09 11.66 -7.90
CA LEU A 123 -1.02 11.35 -6.83
C LEU A 123 -2.29 10.74 -7.41
N GLU A 124 -2.76 9.64 -6.85
CA GLU A 124 -3.94 8.91 -7.29
C GLU A 124 -4.88 8.64 -6.12
N ILE A 125 -6.12 9.13 -6.22
CA ILE A 125 -7.16 8.90 -5.22
C ILE A 125 -8.15 7.90 -5.80
N LYS A 126 -8.22 6.72 -5.20
CA LYS A 126 -9.12 5.65 -5.62
C LYS A 126 -10.54 5.86 -5.10
N ALA A 127 -11.52 5.16 -5.67
CA ALA A 127 -12.95 5.29 -5.37
C ALA A 127 -13.29 5.23 -3.87
N SER A 128 -12.54 4.44 -3.08
CA SER A 128 -12.70 4.36 -1.62
C SER A 128 -11.89 5.40 -0.84
N GLY A 129 -11.06 6.18 -1.53
CA GLY A 129 -10.17 7.16 -0.92
C GLY A 129 -10.90 8.44 -0.47
N ALA A 130 -10.58 8.88 0.73
CA ALA A 130 -11.04 10.15 1.28
C ALA A 130 -9.85 11.00 1.70
N LEU A 131 -9.75 12.19 1.13
CA LEU A 131 -8.67 13.12 1.38
C LEU A 131 -9.18 14.47 1.82
N LYS A 132 -8.57 14.98 2.89
CA LYS A 132 -8.81 16.33 3.42
C LYS A 132 -7.48 17.02 3.65
N GLY A 133 -7.22 18.10 2.91
CA GLY A 133 -6.01 18.89 3.04
C GLY A 133 -5.48 19.38 1.70
N ASP A 134 -4.20 19.75 1.69
CA ASP A 134 -3.59 20.36 0.52
C ASP A 134 -2.74 19.33 -0.24
N ILE A 135 -2.83 19.38 -1.56
CA ILE A 135 -2.09 18.50 -2.47
C ILE A 135 -1.15 19.34 -3.31
N THR A 136 0.11 18.96 -3.35
CA THR A 136 1.09 19.45 -4.32
C THR A 136 1.58 18.28 -5.16
N SER A 137 1.23 18.27 -6.46
CA SER A 137 1.60 17.18 -7.36
C SER A 137 1.56 17.61 -8.82
N PRO A 138 2.53 17.21 -9.65
CA PRO A 138 2.50 17.52 -11.09
C PRO A 138 1.39 16.76 -11.84
N ARG A 139 0.94 15.62 -11.29
CA ARG A 139 -0.14 14.82 -11.88
C ARG A 139 -1.08 14.30 -10.82
N LEU A 140 -2.37 14.61 -10.97
CA LEU A 140 -3.43 14.15 -10.08
C LEU A 140 -4.44 13.30 -10.86
N ILE A 141 -4.80 12.16 -10.30
CA ILE A 141 -5.84 11.26 -10.80
C ILE A 141 -6.84 11.02 -9.67
N ILE A 142 -8.12 11.25 -9.94
CA ILE A 142 -9.21 11.04 -8.98
C ILE A 142 -10.21 10.09 -9.63
N ASP A 143 -10.40 8.91 -9.03
CA ASP A 143 -11.36 7.92 -9.50
C ASP A 143 -12.79 8.29 -9.08
N ASP A 144 -13.77 7.79 -9.81
CA ASP A 144 -15.18 7.99 -9.49
C ASP A 144 -15.53 7.44 -8.10
N GLY A 145 -16.15 8.24 -7.27
CA GLY A 145 -16.49 7.90 -5.88
C GLY A 145 -15.47 8.37 -4.84
N ALA A 146 -14.32 8.84 -5.25
CA ALA A 146 -13.33 9.41 -4.34
C ALA A 146 -13.84 10.72 -3.70
N TYR A 147 -13.49 10.92 -2.43
CA TYR A 147 -13.81 12.15 -1.72
C TYR A 147 -12.56 13.03 -1.57
N PHE A 148 -12.63 14.24 -2.06
CA PHE A 148 -11.56 15.23 -1.88
C PHE A 148 -12.12 16.55 -1.32
N LYS A 149 -11.41 17.11 -0.34
CA LYS A 149 -11.71 18.44 0.22
C LYS A 149 -10.41 19.15 0.60
N GLY A 150 -10.09 20.23 -0.09
CA GLY A 150 -8.90 21.06 0.17
C GLY A 150 -8.42 21.81 -1.05
N SER A 151 -7.16 22.18 -1.06
CA SER A 151 -6.51 22.87 -2.18
C SER A 151 -5.66 21.90 -3.00
N ILE A 152 -5.55 22.18 -4.29
CA ILE A 152 -4.66 21.45 -5.21
C ILE A 152 -3.72 22.46 -5.83
N ASP A 153 -2.42 22.22 -5.66
CA ASP A 153 -1.37 22.93 -6.34
C ASP A 153 -0.66 21.97 -7.31
N MET A 154 -0.72 22.31 -8.60
CA MET A 154 -0.07 21.52 -9.64
C MET A 154 1.25 22.18 -10.01
N GLU A 155 2.33 21.86 -9.31
CA GLU A 155 3.67 22.25 -9.68
C GLU A 155 4.21 21.27 -10.75
N VAL A 156 4.33 21.76 -11.97
CA VAL A 156 5.07 21.06 -13.02
C VAL A 156 6.55 21.35 -12.79
N ASP A 157 7.28 20.33 -12.38
CA ASP A 157 8.74 20.41 -12.17
C ASP A 157 9.42 20.97 -13.43
N GLY A 158 10.03 22.15 -13.29
CA GLY A 158 10.86 22.75 -14.33
C GLY A 158 10.27 23.94 -15.10
N GLN A 159 9.04 24.37 -14.87
CA GLN A 159 8.57 25.67 -15.37
C GLN A 159 8.27 26.62 -14.22
N LYS A 160 9.32 27.36 -13.79
CA LYS A 160 9.14 28.64 -13.13
C LYS A 160 8.02 29.37 -13.88
N ARG A 161 6.87 29.46 -13.22
CA ARG A 161 5.74 30.25 -13.70
C ARG A 161 6.31 31.61 -14.08
N LEU A 162 6.45 31.86 -15.38
CA LEU A 162 6.65 33.20 -15.86
C LEU A 162 5.43 33.97 -15.36
N GLU A 163 5.64 34.73 -14.31
CA GLU A 163 4.71 35.77 -13.90
C GLU A 163 4.42 36.56 -15.17
N ARG A 164 3.21 36.43 -15.65
CA ARG A 164 2.75 37.35 -16.69
C ARG A 164 2.88 38.73 -16.05
N PRO A 165 3.71 39.62 -16.55
CA PRO A 165 3.73 40.99 -16.09
C PRO A 165 2.29 41.48 -16.29
N ALA A 166 1.73 42.02 -15.21
CA ALA A 166 0.45 42.71 -15.27
C ALA A 166 0.49 43.62 -16.48
N THR A 167 -0.48 43.42 -17.35
CA THR A 167 -0.66 44.21 -18.58
C THR A 167 -0.62 45.66 -18.18
N GLU A 168 0.46 46.32 -18.51
CA GLU A 168 0.59 47.75 -18.46
C GLU A 168 -0.49 48.31 -19.40
N ILE A 169 -1.52 48.85 -18.79
CA ILE A 169 -2.56 49.58 -19.53
C ILE A 169 -1.89 50.82 -20.06
N LEU A 170 -1.51 50.78 -21.37
CA LEU A 170 -1.16 51.95 -22.08
C LEU A 170 -2.35 52.87 -22.13
N GLU A 171 -2.30 53.86 -21.27
CA GLU A 171 -3.14 55.05 -21.39
C GLU A 171 -2.79 55.72 -22.72
N VAL A 172 -3.69 55.55 -23.66
CA VAL A 172 -3.69 56.36 -24.88
C VAL A 172 -4.04 57.75 -24.48
N VAL A 173 -3.04 58.60 -24.29
CA VAL A 173 -3.25 60.05 -24.23
C VAL A 173 -3.71 60.50 -25.61
N LYS A 174 -4.97 60.84 -25.74
CA LYS A 174 -5.44 61.68 -26.83
C LYS A 174 -4.88 63.07 -26.65
N SER A 175 -3.97 63.43 -27.50
CA SER A 175 -3.69 64.83 -27.77
C SER A 175 -4.75 65.30 -28.79
N GLU A 176 -5.65 66.12 -28.34
CA GLU A 176 -6.45 66.98 -29.19
C GLU A 176 -5.65 68.27 -29.49
N ASP A 177 -5.56 68.56 -30.75
CA ASP A 177 -5.37 69.91 -31.23
C ASP A 177 -6.45 70.22 -32.26
#